data_039b04641496bd5be48b958138eeaf93
#
_entry.id   039b04641496bd5be48b958138eeaf93
#
_cell.length_a   1.000
_cell.length_b   1.000
_cell.length_c   1.000
_cell.angle_alpha   90.00
_cell.angle_beta   90.00
_cell.angle_gamma   90.00
#
_symmetry.space_group_name_H-M   'P 1'
#
loop_
_entity.id
_entity.type
_entity.pdbx_description
1 polymer ?
#
loop_
_entity_poly.entity_id
_entity_poly.type
_entity_poly.pdbx_seq_one_letter_code
_entity_poly.pdbx_strand_id
1 'polypeptide(L)' 'MRNDIVEILCDINPLLDPDDEDMSIAEFLESKQLMELIARLEDHFDIDIPYDDRNADNFYSVDTIIELLERLQ' A
#
# COMPACT_ATOMS: atom_id res chain seq x y z
N MET A 1 -2.28 -2.12 -12.60
CA MET A 1 -2.45 -1.82 -11.16
C MET A 1 -1.19 -2.08 -10.35
N ARG A 2 -0.56 -3.24 -10.50
CA ARG A 2 0.66 -3.56 -9.74
C ARG A 2 1.78 -2.53 -9.94
N ASN A 3 2.05 -2.16 -11.19
CA ASN A 3 3.12 -1.22 -11.50
C ASN A 3 2.91 0.14 -10.83
N ASP A 4 1.68 0.59 -10.79
CA ASP A 4 1.35 1.88 -10.16
C ASP A 4 1.60 1.83 -8.66
N ILE A 5 1.23 0.72 -8.02
CA ILE A 5 1.45 0.54 -6.59
C ILE A 5 2.94 0.48 -6.28
N VAL A 6 3.70 -0.26 -7.08
CA VAL A 6 5.15 -0.38 -6.90
C VAL A 6 5.82 0.98 -7.07
N GLU A 7 5.42 1.77 -8.06
CA GLU A 7 5.97 3.11 -8.26
C GLU A 7 5.69 4.02 -7.05
N ILE A 8 4.47 3.97 -6.52
CA ILE A 8 4.11 4.77 -5.35
C ILE A 8 4.95 4.35 -4.15
N LEU A 9 5.08 3.05 -3.92
CA LEU A 9 5.87 2.53 -2.80
C LEU A 9 7.34 2.95 -2.90
N CYS A 10 7.94 2.80 -4.08
CA CYS A 10 9.34 3.15 -4.28
C CYS A 10 9.59 4.65 -4.16
N ASP A 11 8.59 5.46 -4.51
CA ASP A 11 8.65 6.91 -4.35
C ASP A 11 8.63 7.32 -2.88
N ILE A 12 7.81 6.63 -2.09
CA ILE A 12 7.69 6.90 -0.64
C ILE A 12 8.96 6.45 0.08
N ASN A 13 9.46 5.26 -0.25
CA ASN A 13 10.66 4.73 0.38
C ASN A 13 11.42 3.84 -0.62
N PRO A 14 12.48 4.38 -1.25
CA PRO A 14 13.23 3.64 -2.27
C PRO A 14 13.99 2.42 -1.73
N LEU A 15 14.10 2.27 -0.42
CA LEU A 15 14.74 1.10 0.19
C LEU A 15 13.80 -0.09 0.31
N LEU A 16 12.50 0.14 0.11
CA LEU A 16 11.50 -0.92 0.18
C LEU A 16 11.63 -1.84 -1.04
N ASP A 17 11.68 -3.15 -0.78
CA ASP A 17 11.66 -4.16 -1.84
C ASP A 17 10.25 -4.73 -1.97
N PRO A 18 9.51 -4.36 -3.00
CA PRO A 18 8.12 -4.81 -3.14
C PRO A 18 7.99 -6.31 -3.44
N ASP A 19 9.09 -6.96 -3.80
CA ASP A 19 9.08 -8.40 -4.10
C ASP A 19 9.51 -9.25 -2.91
N ASP A 20 9.84 -8.64 -1.78
CA ASP A 20 10.25 -9.37 -0.58
C ASP A 20 9.03 -9.95 0.13
N GLU A 21 8.84 -11.27 0.01
CA GLU A 21 7.69 -11.94 0.59
C GLU A 21 7.76 -12.09 2.12
N ASP A 22 8.94 -11.92 2.68
CA ASP A 22 9.17 -12.05 4.12
C ASP A 22 8.97 -10.75 4.88
N MET A 23 8.68 -9.66 4.16
CA MET A 23 8.57 -8.33 4.75
C MET A 23 7.13 -7.81 4.66
N SER A 24 6.63 -7.31 5.79
CA SER A 24 5.35 -6.61 5.80
C SER A 24 5.58 -5.14 5.42
N ILE A 25 4.87 -4.67 4.40
CA ILE A 25 4.97 -3.27 3.98
C ILE A 25 4.56 -2.36 5.14
N ALA A 26 3.48 -2.72 5.86
CA ALA A 26 3.00 -1.92 6.98
C ALA A 26 4.03 -1.84 8.12
N GLU A 27 4.82 -2.88 8.32
CA GLU A 27 5.87 -2.87 9.34
C GLU A 27 7.12 -2.15 8.88
N PHE A 28 7.45 -2.25 7.59
CA PHE A 28 8.63 -1.60 7.03
C PHE A 28 8.47 -0.09 7.00
N LEU A 29 7.30 0.40 6.60
CA LEU A 29 7.05 1.83 6.52
C LEU A 29 6.76 2.41 7.90
N GLU A 30 7.27 3.62 8.14
CA GLU A 30 6.90 4.37 9.33
C GLU A 30 5.43 4.78 9.21
N SER A 31 4.79 5.08 10.35
CA SER A 31 3.37 5.46 10.36
C SER A 31 3.05 6.60 9.39
N LYS A 32 3.93 7.60 9.35
CA LYS A 32 3.76 8.73 8.45
C LYS A 32 3.80 8.30 6.97
N GLN A 33 4.71 7.37 6.66
CA GLN A 33 4.84 6.86 5.29
C GLN A 33 3.64 6.00 4.91
N LEU A 34 3.13 5.21 5.84
CA LEU A 34 1.95 4.40 5.60
C LEU A 34 0.73 5.29 5.33
N MET A 35 0.59 6.37 6.10
CA MET A 35 -0.49 7.34 5.87
C MET A 35 -0.36 8.00 4.49
N GLU A 36 0.87 8.32 4.09
CA GLU A 36 1.12 8.87 2.77
C GLU A 36 0.75 7.87 1.67
N LEU A 37 1.10 6.60 1.87
CA LEU A 37 0.74 5.54 0.92
C LEU A 37 -0.78 5.47 0.74
N ILE A 38 -1.51 5.45 1.85
CA ILE A 38 -2.98 5.39 1.81
C ILE A 38 -3.55 6.58 1.04
N ALA A 39 -3.08 7.78 1.35
CA ALA A 39 -3.57 8.99 0.68
C ALA A 39 -3.29 8.96 -0.82
N ARG A 40 -2.10 8.50 -1.20
CA ARG A 40 -1.72 8.44 -2.61
C ARG A 40 -2.50 7.38 -3.39
N LEU A 41 -2.79 6.23 -2.74
CA LEU A 41 -3.61 5.21 -3.35
C LEU A 41 -5.05 5.70 -3.57
N GLU A 42 -5.61 6.40 -2.57
CA GLU A 42 -6.95 6.97 -2.69
C GLU A 42 -7.03 7.96 -3.84
N ASP A 43 -6.02 8.81 -3.97
CA ASP A 43 -5.98 9.82 -5.02
C ASP A 43 -5.76 9.20 -6.39
N HIS A 44 -4.82 8.28 -6.50
CA HIS A 44 -4.45 7.67 -7.78
C HIS A 44 -5.56 6.80 -8.36
N PHE A 45 -6.23 6.03 -7.52
CA PHE A 45 -7.28 5.10 -7.96
C PHE A 45 -8.69 5.64 -7.76
N ASP A 46 -8.82 6.85 -7.25
CA ASP A 46 -10.11 7.52 -7.00
C ASP A 46 -11.05 6.65 -6.16
N ILE A 47 -10.55 6.22 -5.01
CA ILE A 47 -11.28 5.38 -4.06
C ILE A 47 -11.15 5.94 -2.65
N ASP A 48 -12.05 5.50 -1.75
CA ASP A 48 -11.92 5.74 -0.33
C ASP A 48 -11.55 4.42 0.36
N ILE A 49 -10.49 4.43 1.16
CA ILE A 49 -10.10 3.28 1.96
C ILE A 49 -10.68 3.49 3.37
N PRO A 50 -11.70 2.70 3.76
CA PRO A 50 -12.30 2.85 5.10
C PRO A 50 -11.28 2.65 6.20
N TYR A 51 -11.47 3.32 7.31
CA TYR A 51 -10.55 3.24 8.44
C TYR A 51 -10.29 1.79 8.88
N ASP A 52 -11.35 0.99 8.93
CA ASP A 52 -11.24 -0.42 9.35
C ASP A 52 -10.39 -1.27 8.40
N ASP A 53 -10.25 -0.84 7.15
CA ASP A 53 -9.43 -1.55 6.17
C ASP A 53 -7.97 -1.09 6.18
N ARG A 54 -7.64 -0.07 6.97
CA ARG A 54 -6.27 0.45 7.09
C ARG A 54 -5.51 -0.32 8.15
N ASN A 55 -5.33 -1.61 7.91
CA ASN A 55 -4.70 -2.52 8.87
C ASN A 55 -3.49 -3.23 8.24
N ALA A 56 -2.68 -3.87 9.10
CA ALA A 56 -1.44 -4.50 8.66
C ALA A 56 -1.69 -5.65 7.68
N ASP A 57 -2.80 -6.35 7.82
CA ASP A 57 -3.10 -7.49 6.94
C ASP A 57 -3.34 -7.02 5.50
N ASN A 58 -4.05 -5.91 5.32
CA ASN A 58 -4.32 -5.38 3.98
C ASN A 58 -3.10 -4.70 3.36
N PHE A 59 -2.17 -4.23 4.18
CA PHE A 59 -0.95 -3.56 3.72
C PHE A 59 0.28 -4.40 3.97
N TYR A 60 0.12 -5.73 3.90
CA TYR A 60 1.22 -6.66 4.09
C TYR A 60 2.14 -6.71 2.87
N SER A 61 1.56 -6.87 1.69
CA SER A 61 2.30 -7.01 0.42
C SER A 61 1.58 -6.27 -0.70
N VAL A 62 2.25 -6.18 -1.85
CA VAL A 62 1.61 -5.60 -3.05
C VAL A 62 0.36 -6.40 -3.40
N ASP A 63 0.42 -7.73 -3.28
CA ASP A 63 -0.72 -8.59 -3.59
C ASP A 63 -1.91 -8.30 -2.67
N THR A 64 -1.68 -8.13 -1.37
CA THR A 64 -2.79 -7.82 -0.45
C THR A 64 -3.37 -6.43 -0.71
N ILE A 65 -2.51 -5.48 -1.10
CA ILE A 65 -2.98 -4.14 -1.47
C ILE A 65 -3.86 -4.23 -2.72
N ILE A 66 -3.45 -5.01 -3.71
CA ILE A 66 -4.25 -5.20 -4.92
C ILE A 66 -5.62 -5.78 -4.58
N GLU A 67 -5.66 -6.81 -3.73
CA GLU A 67 -6.92 -7.41 -3.30
C GLU A 67 -7.82 -6.40 -2.62
N LEU A 68 -7.26 -5.55 -1.76
CA LEU A 68 -8.00 -4.50 -1.10
C LEU A 68 -8.59 -3.52 -2.10
N LEU A 69 -7.78 -3.04 -3.05
CA LEU A 69 -8.23 -2.07 -4.04
C LEU A 69 -9.32 -2.65 -4.94
N GLU A 70 -9.20 -3.93 -5.30
CA GLU A 70 -10.21 -4.60 -6.11
C GLU A 70 -11.56 -4.69 -5.38
N ARG A 71 -11.54 -4.88 -4.06
CA ARG A 71 -12.77 -4.90 -3.27
C ARG A 71 -13.42 -3.52 -3.18
N LEU A 72 -12.62 -2.46 -3.27
CA LEU A 72 -13.11 -1.09 -3.10
C LEU A 72 -13.52 -0.42 -4.40
N GLN A 73 -13.17 -1.02 -5.53
CA GLN A 73 -13.53 -0.47 -6.84
C GLN A 73 -14.90 -0.90 -7.33
#